data_9ce3cdf45a2fffa92be84fdb09a63647
#
_entry.id   9ce3cdf45a2fffa92be84fdb09a63647
#
_cell.length_a   1.000
_cell.length_b   1.000
_cell.length_c   1.000
_cell.angle_alpha   90.00
_cell.angle_beta   90.00
_cell.angle_gamma   90.00
#
_symmetry.space_group_name_H-M   'P 1'
#
loop_
_entity.id
_entity.type
_entity.pdbx_description
1 polymer ?
#
loop_
_entity_poly.entity_id
_entity_poly.type
_entity_poly.pdbx_seq_one_letter_code
_entity_poly.pdbx_strand_id
1 'polypeptide(L)'
;VDITLPALREHIGGLHPLTVIKNEISDYFLSLGYLVAEGPELESGWLNFDALNIPADHPARTMQDTFFIEPLSSGLVLRTHTSPVQARTMLTQEPPIYVISPGRTFRADELDMTHSPVFSQVEGLVIDKDINMSHLKGTLDAFAVKMFGAEAVTRLRPSFFPFTEPSAEVDVWFNNRWIEWGGCGMVNPKVLDNCGIDPEVYSGFAFGMGLERTLMVRQGIKDMHDIVEGDIRFSRAFGLGLG
;
A
#
# COMPACT_ATOMS: atom_id res chain seq x y z
N VAL A 1 -4.65 -51.57 18.35
CA VAL A 1 -4.86 -50.10 18.20
C VAL A 1 -5.98 -49.73 19.14
N ASP A 2 -5.74 -48.78 20.03
CA ASP A 2 -6.75 -48.26 20.96
C ASP A 2 -7.70 -47.28 20.23
N ILE A 3 -8.91 -47.73 19.99
CA ILE A 3 -9.94 -46.96 19.28
C ILE A 3 -10.63 -45.92 20.16
N THR A 4 -10.30 -45.87 21.46
CA THR A 4 -10.85 -44.88 22.40
C THR A 4 -10.05 -43.58 22.40
N LEU A 5 -8.83 -43.58 21.85
CA LEU A 5 -8.04 -42.38 21.68
C LEU A 5 -8.63 -41.47 20.58
N PRO A 6 -8.62 -40.17 20.81
CA PRO A 6 -9.07 -39.25 19.77
C PRO A 6 -8.21 -39.42 18.50
N ALA A 7 -8.85 -39.45 17.35
CA ALA A 7 -8.15 -39.46 16.08
C ALA A 7 -7.22 -38.22 15.96
N LEU A 8 -6.01 -38.43 15.45
CA LEU A 8 -5.16 -37.31 15.02
C LEU A 8 -5.91 -36.56 13.91
N ARG A 9 -6.44 -35.42 14.24
CA ARG A 9 -7.01 -34.52 13.23
C ARG A 9 -5.86 -33.84 12.50
N GLU A 10 -5.80 -33.99 11.20
CA GLU A 10 -4.93 -33.17 10.38
C GLU A 10 -5.29 -31.71 10.61
N HIS A 11 -4.27 -30.88 10.85
CA HIS A 11 -4.49 -29.46 11.00
C HIS A 11 -4.70 -28.86 9.60
N ILE A 12 -5.90 -28.33 9.37
CA ILE A 12 -6.19 -27.59 8.17
C ILE A 12 -5.28 -26.34 8.15
N GLY A 13 -4.69 -26.06 7.01
CA GLY A 13 -3.91 -24.82 6.80
C GLY A 13 -4.79 -23.58 6.88
N GLY A 14 -4.19 -22.42 7.03
CA GLY A 14 -4.87 -21.11 7.02
C GLY A 14 -4.13 -20.16 6.10
N LEU A 15 -4.85 -19.19 5.52
CA LEU A 15 -4.22 -18.08 4.83
C LEU A 15 -3.51 -17.18 5.85
N HIS A 16 -2.32 -16.70 5.48
CA HIS A 16 -1.63 -15.71 6.30
C HIS A 16 -2.48 -14.44 6.43
N PRO A 17 -2.57 -13.80 7.62
CA PRO A 17 -3.40 -12.61 7.83
C PRO A 17 -3.15 -11.47 6.85
N LEU A 18 -1.91 -11.25 6.40
CA LEU A 18 -1.60 -10.28 5.34
C LEU A 18 -2.26 -10.64 4.01
N THR A 19 -2.35 -11.92 3.67
CA THR A 19 -3.05 -12.37 2.46
C THR A 19 -4.54 -12.11 2.59
N VAL A 20 -5.11 -12.37 3.76
CA VAL A 20 -6.54 -12.13 4.03
C VAL A 20 -6.87 -10.65 3.87
N ILE A 21 -6.12 -9.75 4.53
CA ILE A 21 -6.38 -8.30 4.45
C ILE A 21 -6.13 -7.75 3.04
N LYS A 22 -5.10 -8.23 2.33
CA LYS A 22 -4.84 -7.87 0.94
C LYS A 22 -6.02 -8.24 0.04
N ASN A 23 -6.55 -9.45 0.17
CA ASN A 23 -7.69 -9.89 -0.60
C ASN A 23 -8.95 -9.08 -0.25
N GLU A 24 -9.23 -8.84 1.02
CA GLU A 24 -10.35 -8.03 1.47
C GLU A 24 -10.33 -6.61 0.88
N ILE A 25 -9.16 -5.97 0.85
CA ILE A 25 -8.98 -4.65 0.24
C ILE A 25 -9.18 -4.73 -1.27
N SER A 26 -8.59 -5.73 -1.92
CA SER A 26 -8.73 -5.93 -3.36
C SER A 26 -10.19 -6.13 -3.77
N ASP A 27 -10.91 -7.00 -3.09
CA ASP A 27 -12.32 -7.27 -3.35
C ASP A 27 -13.19 -6.02 -3.14
N TYR A 28 -12.88 -5.22 -2.11
CA TYR A 28 -13.57 -3.97 -1.86
C TYR A 28 -13.41 -3.00 -3.02
N PHE A 29 -12.20 -2.72 -3.46
CA PHE A 29 -11.96 -1.78 -4.57
C PHE A 29 -12.45 -2.33 -5.92
N LEU A 30 -12.33 -3.63 -6.18
CA LEU A 30 -12.94 -4.27 -7.34
C LEU A 30 -14.45 -4.06 -7.37
N SER A 31 -15.14 -4.14 -6.21
CA SER A 31 -16.58 -3.88 -6.12
C SER A 31 -16.96 -2.43 -6.44
N LEU A 32 -16.02 -1.50 -6.32
CA LEU A 32 -16.18 -0.09 -6.70
C LEU A 32 -15.77 0.21 -8.16
N GLY A 33 -15.37 -0.80 -8.93
CA GLY A 33 -14.98 -0.66 -10.32
C GLY A 33 -13.49 -0.36 -10.55
N TYR A 34 -12.65 -0.42 -9.52
CA TYR A 34 -11.20 -0.35 -9.69
C TYR A 34 -10.66 -1.65 -10.28
N LEU A 35 -9.51 -1.57 -10.92
CA LEU A 35 -8.72 -2.72 -11.33
C LEU A 35 -7.57 -2.95 -10.35
N VAL A 36 -7.14 -4.19 -10.22
CA VAL A 36 -5.90 -4.53 -9.50
C VAL A 36 -4.75 -4.53 -10.50
N ALA A 37 -3.82 -3.60 -10.33
CA ALA A 37 -2.61 -3.51 -11.15
C ALA A 37 -1.44 -4.15 -10.42
N GLU A 38 -0.64 -4.92 -11.14
CA GLU A 38 0.57 -5.57 -10.63
C GLU A 38 1.81 -5.08 -11.38
N GLY A 39 2.96 -5.18 -10.74
CA GLY A 39 4.24 -4.83 -11.34
C GLY A 39 5.41 -5.52 -10.63
N PRO A 40 6.61 -5.48 -11.23
CA PRO A 40 7.78 -6.15 -10.69
C PRO A 40 8.26 -5.51 -9.38
N GLU A 41 8.86 -6.32 -8.52
CA GLU A 41 9.53 -5.85 -7.29
C GLU A 41 10.90 -5.24 -7.60
N LEU A 42 11.59 -5.78 -8.62
CA LEU A 42 12.82 -5.22 -9.18
C LEU A 42 12.45 -4.17 -10.23
N GLU A 43 12.78 -2.91 -9.97
CA GLU A 43 12.27 -1.79 -10.74
C GLU A 43 13.40 -0.88 -11.25
N SER A 44 13.14 -0.13 -12.30
CA SER A 44 14.05 0.92 -12.73
C SER A 44 14.03 2.12 -11.78
N GLY A 45 15.18 2.73 -11.57
CA GLY A 45 15.28 3.97 -10.78
C GLY A 45 14.38 5.09 -11.35
N TRP A 46 14.22 5.13 -12.67
CA TRP A 46 13.32 6.10 -13.30
C TRP A 46 11.87 5.95 -12.84
N LEU A 47 11.31 4.73 -12.88
CA LEU A 47 9.94 4.47 -12.43
C LEU A 47 9.75 4.64 -10.92
N ASN A 48 10.80 4.28 -10.14
CA ASN A 48 10.73 4.38 -8.69
C ASN A 48 10.89 5.82 -8.16
N PHE A 49 11.51 6.72 -8.96
CA PHE A 49 11.85 8.07 -8.51
C PHE A 49 11.48 9.16 -9.53
N ASP A 50 12.09 9.17 -10.71
CA ASP A 50 12.00 10.30 -11.65
C ASP A 50 10.57 10.50 -12.17
N ALA A 51 9.90 9.43 -12.58
CA ALA A 51 8.50 9.46 -13.03
C ALA A 51 7.57 10.04 -11.95
N LEU A 52 7.93 9.85 -10.68
CA LEU A 52 7.18 10.29 -9.50
C LEU A 52 7.64 11.65 -8.95
N ASN A 53 8.37 12.42 -9.75
CA ASN A 53 8.88 13.74 -9.36
C ASN A 53 9.75 13.74 -8.09
N ILE A 54 10.40 12.63 -7.76
CA ILE A 54 11.35 12.53 -6.64
C ILE A 54 12.71 13.03 -7.16
N PRO A 55 13.24 14.18 -6.69
CA PRO A 55 14.46 14.76 -7.23
C PRO A 55 15.71 13.95 -6.86
N ALA A 56 16.80 14.15 -7.61
CA ALA A 56 18.03 13.35 -7.48
C ALA A 56 18.72 13.49 -6.11
N ASP A 57 18.54 14.62 -5.44
CA ASP A 57 19.06 14.91 -4.11
C ASP A 57 18.12 14.53 -2.96
N HIS A 58 16.99 13.89 -3.26
CA HIS A 58 16.05 13.47 -2.23
C HIS A 58 16.63 12.35 -1.36
N PRO A 59 16.52 12.41 -0.03
CA PRO A 59 17.05 11.39 0.89
C PRO A 59 16.63 9.95 0.53
N ALA A 60 15.40 9.74 0.09
CA ALA A 60 14.91 8.41 -0.31
C ALA A 60 15.71 7.74 -1.45
N ARG A 61 16.56 8.51 -2.17
CA ARG A 61 17.46 7.97 -3.21
C ARG A 61 18.80 7.53 -2.67
N THR A 62 19.02 7.61 -1.37
CA THR A 62 20.30 7.17 -0.77
C THR A 62 20.30 5.65 -0.55
N MET A 63 21.51 5.07 -0.47
CA MET A 63 21.67 3.64 -0.13
C MET A 63 21.26 3.33 1.33
N GLN A 64 21.02 4.34 2.15
CA GLN A 64 20.51 4.19 3.51
C GLN A 64 19.03 3.85 3.52
N ASP A 65 18.27 4.27 2.48
CA ASP A 65 16.82 4.08 2.42
C ASP A 65 16.40 3.11 1.30
N THR A 66 17.26 2.91 0.27
CA THR A 66 16.93 2.13 -0.93
C THR A 66 17.94 1.02 -1.18
N PHE A 67 17.45 -0.17 -1.49
CA PHE A 67 18.28 -1.28 -1.98
C PHE A 67 18.55 -1.14 -3.47
N PHE A 68 19.77 -0.79 -3.83
CA PHE A 68 20.25 -0.75 -5.20
C PHE A 68 20.83 -2.11 -5.61
N ILE A 69 20.66 -2.48 -6.88
CA ILE A 69 21.14 -3.75 -7.43
C ILE A 69 22.48 -3.54 -8.13
N GLU A 70 23.43 -4.40 -7.85
CA GLU A 70 24.71 -4.40 -8.51
C GLU A 70 24.65 -5.00 -9.96
N PRO A 71 25.39 -4.48 -10.94
CA PRO A 71 26.22 -3.27 -10.80
C PRO A 71 25.36 -1.99 -10.74
N LEU A 72 25.75 -0.99 -9.95
CA LEU A 72 24.99 0.27 -9.79
C LEU A 72 24.66 0.96 -11.13
N SER A 73 25.48 0.71 -12.16
CA SER A 73 25.23 1.20 -13.53
C SER A 73 23.98 0.60 -14.17
N SER A 74 23.40 -0.46 -13.61
CA SER A 74 22.12 -1.02 -14.07
C SER A 74 20.95 -0.08 -13.87
N GLY A 75 21.05 0.83 -12.90
CA GLY A 75 19.97 1.73 -12.50
C GLY A 75 18.74 1.01 -11.89
N LEU A 76 18.93 -0.24 -11.45
CA LEU A 76 17.85 -1.06 -10.87
C LEU A 76 17.84 -0.95 -9.34
N VAL A 77 16.64 -0.99 -8.78
CA VAL A 77 16.38 -0.94 -7.33
C VAL A 77 15.30 -1.95 -6.95
N LEU A 78 15.29 -2.38 -5.70
CA LEU A 78 14.06 -2.95 -5.13
C LEU A 78 13.11 -1.79 -4.84
N ARG A 79 11.88 -1.87 -5.33
CA ARG A 79 10.91 -0.76 -5.22
C ARG A 79 10.63 -0.40 -3.77
N THR A 80 10.69 0.89 -3.46
CA THR A 80 10.50 1.41 -2.10
C THR A 80 9.02 1.67 -1.75
N HIS A 81 8.15 1.61 -2.74
CA HIS A 81 6.69 1.76 -2.67
C HIS A 81 6.07 1.09 -3.91
N THR A 82 4.74 0.99 -3.95
CA THR A 82 4.06 0.40 -5.11
C THR A 82 3.70 1.42 -6.19
N SER A 83 4.06 2.70 -6.01
CA SER A 83 3.82 3.78 -6.98
C SER A 83 4.43 3.56 -8.38
N PRO A 84 5.54 2.80 -8.56
CA PRO A 84 5.98 2.43 -9.92
C PRO A 84 4.92 1.73 -10.74
N VAL A 85 4.03 0.95 -10.10
CA VAL A 85 2.89 0.31 -10.78
C VAL A 85 1.90 1.35 -11.27
N GLN A 86 1.67 2.42 -10.49
CA GLN A 86 0.83 3.55 -10.91
C GLN A 86 1.43 4.26 -12.13
N ALA A 87 2.74 4.55 -12.10
CA ALA A 87 3.44 5.15 -13.24
C ALA A 87 3.36 4.25 -14.49
N ARG A 88 3.56 2.93 -14.35
CA ARG A 88 3.40 1.96 -15.44
C ARG A 88 1.99 1.97 -16.02
N THR A 89 0.97 2.04 -15.16
CA THR A 89 -0.43 2.10 -15.58
C THR A 89 -0.69 3.38 -16.38
N MET A 90 -0.24 4.54 -15.89
CA MET A 90 -0.39 5.83 -16.59
C MET A 90 0.35 5.84 -17.95
N LEU A 91 1.49 5.16 -18.06
CA LEU A 91 2.25 5.05 -19.31
C LEU A 91 1.60 4.12 -20.36
N THR A 92 0.72 3.22 -19.93
CA THR A 92 0.18 2.16 -20.80
C THR A 92 -1.33 2.26 -21.02
N GLN A 93 -2.02 3.09 -20.24
CA GLN A 93 -3.47 3.25 -20.32
C GLN A 93 -3.84 4.74 -20.37
N GLU A 94 -4.83 5.04 -21.19
CA GLU A 94 -5.43 6.38 -21.21
C GLU A 94 -6.48 6.52 -20.10
N PRO A 95 -6.66 7.72 -19.53
CA PRO A 95 -7.76 7.98 -18.60
C PRO A 95 -9.14 7.70 -19.24
N PRO A 96 -10.14 7.27 -18.46
CA PRO A 96 -10.12 7.20 -16.99
C PRO A 96 -9.34 5.99 -16.43
N ILE A 97 -8.57 6.22 -15.37
CA ILE A 97 -7.79 5.20 -14.65
C ILE A 97 -8.30 5.10 -13.22
N TYR A 98 -8.69 3.92 -12.80
CA TYR A 98 -9.11 3.57 -11.44
C TYR A 98 -8.42 2.27 -11.07
N VAL A 99 -7.31 2.34 -10.34
CA VAL A 99 -6.51 1.15 -9.99
C VAL A 99 -6.10 1.15 -8.54
N ILE A 100 -5.91 -0.06 -8.00
CA ILE A 100 -5.13 -0.30 -6.79
C ILE A 100 -3.94 -1.18 -7.12
N SER A 101 -2.84 -0.98 -6.40
CA SER A 101 -1.61 -1.75 -6.57
C SER A 101 -1.12 -2.30 -5.23
N PRO A 102 -1.66 -3.45 -4.78
CA PRO A 102 -1.14 -4.14 -3.60
C PRO A 102 0.17 -4.86 -3.94
N GLY A 103 1.18 -4.74 -3.09
CA GLY A 103 2.44 -5.43 -3.34
C GLY A 103 3.47 -5.25 -2.23
N ARG A 104 4.53 -6.07 -2.28
CA ARG A 104 5.68 -5.93 -1.39
C ARG A 104 6.55 -4.76 -1.81
N THR A 105 7.15 -4.15 -0.82
CA THR A 105 8.04 -2.99 -0.92
C THR A 105 9.26 -3.21 -0.04
N PHE A 106 10.35 -2.50 -0.32
CA PHE A 106 11.64 -2.77 0.26
C PHE A 106 12.30 -1.44 0.67
N ARG A 107 12.72 -1.34 1.93
CA ARG A 107 13.48 -0.20 2.44
C ARG A 107 14.64 -0.70 3.28
N ALA A 108 15.74 0.02 3.28
CA ALA A 108 16.92 -0.35 4.05
C ALA A 108 16.76 -0.04 5.55
N ASP A 109 15.57 -0.30 6.08
CA ASP A 109 15.26 -0.17 7.52
C ASP A 109 15.72 -1.40 8.30
N GLU A 110 16.04 -1.22 9.56
CA GLU A 110 16.25 -2.35 10.47
C GLU A 110 14.90 -2.96 10.89
N LEU A 111 14.89 -4.27 11.12
CA LEU A 111 13.73 -4.96 11.68
C LEU A 111 13.58 -4.60 13.16
N ASP A 112 12.46 -3.96 13.50
CA ASP A 112 12.08 -3.65 14.87
C ASP A 112 10.58 -3.95 15.12
N MET A 113 10.04 -3.52 16.24
CA MET A 113 8.63 -3.74 16.58
C MET A 113 7.64 -3.10 15.60
N THR A 114 8.07 -2.12 14.80
CA THR A 114 7.21 -1.28 13.96
C THR A 114 7.66 -1.21 12.50
N HIS A 115 8.88 -1.62 12.19
CA HIS A 115 9.49 -1.55 10.87
C HIS A 115 10.03 -2.91 10.43
N SER A 116 10.02 -3.13 9.13
CA SER A 116 10.65 -4.28 8.48
C SER A 116 11.25 -3.84 7.16
N PRO A 117 12.44 -4.35 6.78
CA PRO A 117 13.04 -4.06 5.48
C PRO A 117 12.17 -4.54 4.30
N VAL A 118 11.27 -5.48 4.55
CA VAL A 118 10.29 -5.98 3.59
C VAL A 118 8.91 -5.84 4.21
N PHE A 119 8.05 -5.07 3.58
CA PHE A 119 6.67 -4.88 4.03
C PHE A 119 5.73 -4.75 2.83
N SER A 120 4.44 -4.78 3.08
CA SER A 120 3.43 -4.73 2.02
C SER A 120 2.67 -3.41 2.06
N GLN A 121 2.40 -2.86 0.89
CA GLN A 121 1.56 -1.68 0.72
C GLN A 121 0.39 -1.97 -0.21
N VAL A 122 -0.65 -1.19 -0.07
CA VAL A 122 -1.64 -0.97 -1.11
C VAL A 122 -1.67 0.51 -1.45
N GLU A 123 -1.55 0.82 -2.71
CA GLU A 123 -1.73 2.18 -3.21
C GLU A 123 -2.90 2.22 -4.17
N GLY A 124 -3.67 3.31 -4.14
CA GLY A 124 -4.75 3.58 -5.07
C GLY A 124 -4.43 4.80 -5.92
N LEU A 125 -4.83 4.74 -7.19
CA LEU A 125 -4.71 5.84 -8.15
C LEU A 125 -6.03 6.01 -8.89
N VAL A 126 -6.49 7.24 -8.95
CA VAL A 126 -7.60 7.66 -9.81
C VAL A 126 -7.14 8.82 -10.68
N ILE A 127 -7.30 8.68 -12.00
CA ILE A 127 -7.09 9.76 -12.96
C ILE A 127 -8.32 9.86 -13.84
N ASP A 128 -8.97 11.02 -13.80
CA ASP A 128 -10.15 11.31 -14.62
C ASP A 128 -10.32 12.83 -14.75
N LYS A 129 -11.36 13.27 -15.43
CA LYS A 129 -11.73 14.70 -15.50
C LYS A 129 -12.33 15.15 -14.17
N ASP A 130 -12.00 16.37 -13.78
CA ASP A 130 -12.60 17.07 -12.62
C ASP A 130 -12.42 16.37 -11.27
N ILE A 131 -11.43 15.47 -11.14
CA ILE A 131 -11.10 14.84 -9.87
C ILE A 131 -10.52 15.88 -8.90
N ASN A 132 -10.93 15.81 -7.63
CA ASN A 132 -10.52 16.75 -6.60
C ASN A 132 -10.40 16.13 -5.21
N MET A 133 -9.95 16.92 -4.23
CA MET A 133 -9.73 16.47 -2.83
C MET A 133 -11.00 15.91 -2.16
N SER A 134 -12.19 16.33 -2.56
CA SER A 134 -13.43 15.78 -1.99
C SER A 134 -13.66 14.34 -2.43
N HIS A 135 -13.30 13.99 -3.66
CA HIS A 135 -13.35 12.61 -4.15
C HIS A 135 -12.36 11.74 -3.40
N LEU A 136 -11.12 12.21 -3.19
CA LEU A 136 -10.13 11.52 -2.36
C LEU A 136 -10.66 11.30 -0.93
N LYS A 137 -11.15 12.37 -0.29
CA LYS A 137 -11.66 12.29 1.08
C LYS A 137 -12.82 11.28 1.20
N GLY A 138 -13.79 11.34 0.27
CA GLY A 138 -14.91 10.41 0.24
C GLY A 138 -14.47 8.95 0.06
N THR A 139 -13.50 8.70 -0.82
CA THR A 139 -12.91 7.37 -1.02
C THR A 139 -12.25 6.85 0.26
N LEU A 140 -11.46 7.70 0.93
CA LEU A 140 -10.76 7.32 2.17
C LEU A 140 -11.73 7.11 3.33
N ASP A 141 -12.80 7.91 3.44
CA ASP A 141 -13.84 7.72 4.47
C ASP A 141 -14.54 6.36 4.30
N ALA A 142 -14.97 6.05 3.09
CA ALA A 142 -15.62 4.79 2.80
C ALA A 142 -14.67 3.59 3.01
N PHE A 143 -13.40 3.74 2.64
CA PHE A 143 -12.38 2.72 2.86
C PHE A 143 -12.10 2.52 4.35
N ALA A 144 -12.02 3.59 5.15
CA ALA A 144 -11.83 3.50 6.60
C ALA A 144 -12.99 2.77 7.28
N VAL A 145 -14.24 3.06 6.89
CA VAL A 145 -15.43 2.36 7.39
C VAL A 145 -15.34 0.87 7.06
N LYS A 146 -14.92 0.50 5.85
CA LYS A 146 -14.74 -0.90 5.45
C LYS A 146 -13.70 -1.61 6.30
N MET A 147 -12.58 -0.94 6.60
CA MET A 147 -11.46 -1.56 7.34
C MET A 147 -11.65 -1.59 8.85
N PHE A 148 -12.23 -0.55 9.43
CA PHE A 148 -12.26 -0.35 10.87
C PHE A 148 -13.67 -0.30 11.48
N GLY A 149 -14.71 -0.40 10.67
CA GLY A 149 -16.11 -0.40 11.10
C GLY A 149 -16.80 0.95 10.98
N ALA A 150 -18.12 0.95 11.22
CA ALA A 150 -19.02 2.09 10.94
C ALA A 150 -18.67 3.38 11.71
N GLU A 151 -18.02 3.27 12.87
CA GLU A 151 -17.61 4.42 13.70
C GLU A 151 -16.27 5.03 13.27
N ALA A 152 -15.61 4.47 12.27
CA ALA A 152 -14.34 4.99 11.78
C ALA A 152 -14.54 6.34 11.09
N VAL A 153 -13.71 7.31 11.48
CA VAL A 153 -13.69 8.66 10.89
C VAL A 153 -12.27 8.96 10.47
N THR A 154 -12.08 9.58 9.30
CA THR A 154 -10.76 10.01 8.87
C THR A 154 -10.59 11.53 9.01
N ARG A 155 -9.33 11.96 9.18
CA ARG A 155 -8.92 13.35 9.01
C ARG A 155 -7.68 13.42 8.13
N LEU A 156 -7.54 14.48 7.38
CA LEU A 156 -6.36 14.77 6.59
C LEU A 156 -5.52 15.83 7.32
N ARG A 157 -4.23 15.54 7.49
CA ARG A 157 -3.25 16.49 8.01
C ARG A 157 -2.35 16.92 6.85
N PRO A 158 -2.12 18.23 6.60
CA PRO A 158 -1.19 18.68 5.58
C PRO A 158 0.18 18.01 5.74
N SER A 159 0.73 17.55 4.63
CA SER A 159 2.05 16.92 4.56
C SER A 159 2.74 17.29 3.23
N PHE A 160 3.89 16.74 2.97
CA PHE A 160 4.61 16.94 1.72
C PHE A 160 5.09 15.60 1.15
N PHE A 161 4.71 15.34 -0.10
CA PHE A 161 5.27 14.28 -0.93
C PHE A 161 5.57 14.83 -2.32
N PRO A 162 6.73 14.50 -2.94
CA PRO A 162 7.08 15.04 -4.25
C PRO A 162 6.09 14.72 -5.36
N PHE A 163 5.39 13.59 -5.25
CA PHE A 163 4.47 13.05 -6.26
C PHE A 163 3.02 13.52 -6.08
N THR A 164 2.70 14.28 -5.03
CA THR A 164 1.35 14.84 -4.81
C THR A 164 1.40 16.33 -4.46
N GLU A 165 0.36 17.08 -4.89
CA GLU A 165 0.17 18.51 -4.59
C GLU A 165 -1.32 18.86 -4.69
N PRO A 166 -2.02 19.18 -3.61
CA PRO A 166 -1.58 19.11 -2.21
C PRO A 166 -1.41 17.68 -1.71
N SER A 167 -0.54 17.54 -0.71
CA SER A 167 -0.28 16.28 -0.02
C SER A 167 -0.87 16.29 1.39
N ALA A 168 -1.27 15.11 1.87
CA ALA A 168 -1.74 14.94 3.23
C ALA A 168 -1.40 13.56 3.77
N GLU A 169 -1.27 13.48 5.08
CA GLU A 169 -1.36 12.22 5.81
C GLU A 169 -2.80 11.99 6.24
N VAL A 170 -3.26 10.76 6.16
CA VAL A 170 -4.58 10.36 6.61
C VAL A 170 -4.47 9.64 7.95
N ASP A 171 -5.16 10.19 8.95
CA ASP A 171 -5.36 9.52 10.22
C ASP A 171 -6.78 8.92 10.27
N VAL A 172 -6.92 7.80 10.96
CA VAL A 172 -8.21 7.17 11.25
C VAL A 172 -8.48 7.21 12.77
N TRP A 173 -9.71 7.54 13.14
CA TRP A 173 -10.17 7.39 14.53
C TRP A 173 -10.58 5.94 14.74
N PHE A 174 -9.86 5.24 15.61
CA PHE A 174 -10.13 3.85 15.95
C PHE A 174 -9.66 3.56 17.38
N ASN A 175 -10.41 2.77 18.13
CA ASN A 175 -10.11 2.42 19.52
C ASN A 175 -9.81 3.67 20.41
N ASN A 176 -10.66 4.71 20.31
CA ASN A 176 -10.58 5.96 21.06
C ASN A 176 -9.28 6.76 20.88
N ARG A 177 -8.63 6.64 19.72
CA ARG A 177 -7.43 7.43 19.38
C ARG A 177 -7.32 7.67 17.89
N TRP A 178 -6.60 8.73 17.53
CA TRP A 178 -6.16 8.96 16.17
C TRP A 178 -4.92 8.10 15.86
N ILE A 179 -4.94 7.43 14.73
CA ILE A 179 -3.87 6.56 14.28
C ILE A 179 -3.52 7.00 12.86
N GLU A 180 -2.26 7.32 12.63
CA GLU A 180 -1.76 7.56 11.29
C GLU A 180 -1.88 6.27 10.46
N TRP A 181 -2.59 6.37 9.33
CA TRP A 181 -2.92 5.22 8.51
C TRP A 181 -2.12 5.19 7.21
N GLY A 182 -1.89 6.35 6.57
CA GLY A 182 -1.11 6.42 5.35
C GLY A 182 -0.97 7.83 4.79
N GLY A 183 -0.39 7.91 3.60
CA GLY A 183 -0.23 9.14 2.83
C GLY A 183 -1.23 9.23 1.68
N CYS A 184 -1.60 10.44 1.30
CA CYS A 184 -2.50 10.69 0.18
C CYS A 184 -2.31 12.10 -0.41
N GLY A 185 -2.90 12.36 -1.55
CA GLY A 185 -2.91 13.69 -2.15
C GLY A 185 -3.43 13.70 -3.58
N MET A 186 -3.54 14.89 -4.14
CA MET A 186 -3.77 15.04 -5.57
C MET A 186 -2.48 14.72 -6.32
N VAL A 187 -2.57 14.00 -7.43
CA VAL A 187 -1.38 13.66 -8.23
C VAL A 187 -0.75 14.95 -8.74
N ASN A 188 0.55 15.10 -8.52
CA ASN A 188 1.28 16.28 -8.98
C ASN A 188 1.23 16.36 -10.52
N PRO A 189 0.90 17.53 -11.11
CA PRO A 189 0.87 17.71 -12.56
C PRO A 189 2.13 17.24 -13.28
N LYS A 190 3.31 17.37 -12.66
CA LYS A 190 4.57 16.87 -13.22
C LYS A 190 4.61 15.35 -13.34
N VAL A 191 3.92 14.62 -12.45
CA VAL A 191 3.82 13.16 -12.54
C VAL A 191 2.93 12.77 -13.71
N LEU A 192 1.83 13.48 -13.95
CA LEU A 192 0.99 13.29 -15.12
C LEU A 192 1.78 13.55 -16.42
N ASP A 193 2.48 14.67 -16.51
CA ASP A 193 3.35 15.02 -17.63
C ASP A 193 4.42 13.96 -17.89
N ASN A 194 5.13 13.51 -16.84
CA ASN A 194 6.15 12.47 -16.95
C ASN A 194 5.59 11.15 -17.49
N CYS A 195 4.31 10.90 -17.27
CA CYS A 195 3.62 9.70 -17.73
C CYS A 195 2.81 9.93 -19.02
N GLY A 196 2.91 11.11 -19.66
CA GLY A 196 2.26 11.43 -20.93
C GLY A 196 0.77 11.74 -20.83
N ILE A 197 0.28 12.08 -19.66
CA ILE A 197 -1.12 12.49 -19.41
C ILE A 197 -1.18 14.01 -19.29
N ASP A 198 -2.07 14.64 -20.07
CA ASP A 198 -2.24 16.09 -20.10
C ASP A 198 -2.87 16.61 -18.78
N PRO A 199 -2.12 17.36 -17.93
CA PRO A 199 -2.62 17.88 -16.67
C PRO A 199 -3.64 19.03 -16.81
N GLU A 200 -3.77 19.61 -18.00
CA GLU A 200 -4.81 20.61 -18.26
C GLU A 200 -6.18 19.96 -18.52
N VAL A 201 -6.19 18.67 -18.87
CA VAL A 201 -7.43 17.92 -19.17
C VAL A 201 -7.82 17.01 -18.02
N TYR A 202 -6.82 16.39 -17.37
CA TYR A 202 -7.02 15.38 -16.36
C TYR A 202 -6.43 15.80 -15.02
N SER A 203 -7.08 15.37 -13.97
CA SER A 203 -6.59 15.44 -12.60
C SER A 203 -6.74 14.10 -11.92
N GLY A 204 -6.14 13.93 -10.77
CA GLY A 204 -6.25 12.67 -10.07
C GLY A 204 -5.83 12.73 -8.62
N PHE A 205 -6.11 11.67 -7.90
CA PHE A 205 -5.60 11.49 -6.56
C PHE A 205 -4.91 10.14 -6.41
N ALA A 206 -4.01 10.08 -5.43
CA ALA A 206 -3.39 8.84 -4.99
C ALA A 206 -3.41 8.73 -3.46
N PHE A 207 -3.38 7.50 -2.97
CA PHE A 207 -3.21 7.19 -1.55
C PHE A 207 -2.40 5.91 -1.38
N GLY A 208 -1.75 5.76 -0.24
CA GLY A 208 -0.97 4.57 0.08
C GLY A 208 -1.04 4.21 1.57
N MET A 209 -1.29 2.94 1.87
CA MET A 209 -1.36 2.38 3.22
C MET A 209 -0.47 1.13 3.36
N GLY A 210 0.22 1.01 4.50
CA GLY A 210 0.90 -0.22 4.88
C GLY A 210 -0.10 -1.30 5.30
N LEU A 211 0.02 -2.50 4.75
CA LEU A 211 -0.87 -3.61 5.09
C LEU A 211 -0.60 -4.15 6.48
N GLU A 212 0.69 -4.31 6.85
CA GLU A 212 1.10 -4.74 8.18
C GLU A 212 0.57 -3.76 9.24
N ARG A 213 0.73 -2.44 9.02
CA ARG A 213 0.21 -1.43 9.94
C ARG A 213 -1.30 -1.48 10.07
N THR A 214 -2.01 -1.64 8.96
CA THR A 214 -3.48 -1.79 8.97
C THR A 214 -3.90 -3.04 9.75
N LEU A 215 -3.20 -4.16 9.55
CA LEU A 215 -3.42 -5.41 10.25
C LEU A 215 -3.14 -5.27 11.76
N MET A 216 -1.99 -4.68 12.12
CA MET A 216 -1.60 -4.44 13.53
C MET A 216 -2.64 -3.62 14.25
N VAL A 217 -3.09 -2.53 13.65
CA VAL A 217 -4.12 -1.65 14.23
C VAL A 217 -5.45 -2.39 14.40
N ARG A 218 -5.90 -3.10 13.37
CA ARG A 218 -7.19 -3.79 13.33
C ARG A 218 -7.26 -4.96 14.32
N GLN A 219 -6.18 -5.73 14.42
CA GLN A 219 -6.12 -6.96 15.23
C GLN A 219 -5.46 -6.76 16.61
N GLY A 220 -4.94 -5.55 16.88
CA GLY A 220 -4.25 -5.28 18.14
C GLY A 220 -2.89 -5.96 18.27
N ILE A 221 -2.25 -6.31 17.15
CA ILE A 221 -0.90 -6.88 17.11
C ILE A 221 0.09 -5.77 17.47
N LYS A 222 1.03 -6.06 18.36
CA LYS A 222 1.93 -5.06 18.93
C LYS A 222 3.34 -5.10 18.34
N ASP A 223 3.71 -6.22 17.72
CA ASP A 223 5.06 -6.49 17.26
C ASP A 223 5.05 -6.96 15.81
N MET A 224 5.81 -6.29 14.96
CA MET A 224 5.98 -6.61 13.54
C MET A 224 6.61 -8.01 13.35
N HIS A 225 7.48 -8.44 14.29
CA HIS A 225 8.10 -9.76 14.24
C HIS A 225 7.06 -10.87 14.16
N ASP A 226 5.95 -10.77 14.90
CA ASP A 226 4.87 -11.76 14.88
C ASP A 226 4.31 -11.97 13.47
N ILE A 227 4.32 -10.93 12.65
CA ILE A 227 3.79 -10.96 11.27
C ILE A 227 4.81 -11.57 10.29
N VAL A 228 6.10 -11.24 10.43
CA VAL A 228 7.11 -11.51 9.40
C VAL A 228 7.95 -12.76 9.65
N GLU A 229 8.04 -13.26 10.88
CA GLU A 229 8.87 -14.42 11.23
C GLU A 229 8.31 -15.78 10.79
N GLY A 230 7.07 -15.81 10.30
CA GLY A 230 6.47 -17.01 9.73
C GLY A 230 6.04 -18.06 10.77
N ASP A 231 5.79 -17.66 12.02
CA ASP A 231 5.28 -18.57 13.04
C ASP A 231 3.86 -19.07 12.68
N ILE A 232 3.74 -20.38 12.50
CA ILE A 232 2.47 -21.02 12.16
C ILE A 232 1.36 -20.77 13.20
N ARG A 233 1.72 -20.52 14.46
CA ARG A 233 0.76 -20.21 15.52
C ARG A 233 0.08 -18.87 15.26
N PHE A 234 0.81 -17.90 14.70
CA PHE A 234 0.27 -16.61 14.29
C PHE A 234 -0.79 -16.78 13.18
N SER A 235 -0.44 -17.50 12.11
CA SER A 235 -1.39 -17.76 11.02
C SER A 235 -2.65 -18.50 11.50
N ARG A 236 -2.51 -19.41 12.47
CA ARG A 236 -3.65 -20.13 13.07
C ARG A 236 -4.52 -19.24 13.97
N ALA A 237 -3.90 -18.26 14.65
CA ALA A 237 -4.64 -17.35 15.55
C ALA A 237 -5.39 -16.25 14.79
N PHE A 238 -4.83 -15.75 13.71
CA PHE A 238 -5.31 -14.55 13.00
C PHE A 238 -5.71 -14.81 11.53
N GLY A 239 -5.31 -15.94 10.95
CA GLY A 239 -5.69 -16.33 9.60
C GLY A 239 -7.10 -16.92 9.53
N LEU A 240 -7.74 -16.81 8.38
CA LEU A 240 -8.97 -17.56 8.11
C LEU A 240 -8.61 -19.01 7.79
N GLY A 241 -9.21 -19.96 8.49
CA GLY A 241 -9.14 -21.35 8.09
C GLY A 241 -9.77 -21.55 6.70
N LEU A 242 -9.15 -22.40 5.89
CA LEU A 242 -9.80 -22.91 4.69
C LEU A 242 -10.85 -23.94 5.16
N GLY A 243 -12.01 -23.46 5.56
CA GLY A 243 -13.16 -24.29 5.95
C GLY A 243 -14.07 -24.59 4.79
#